data_6d1a454bd41cbd2b7379e01b1b20105b
#
_entry.id   6d1a454bd41cbd2b7379e01b1b20105b
#
_cell.length_a   1.000
_cell.length_b   1.000
_cell.length_c   1.000
_cell.angle_alpha   90.00
_cell.angle_beta   90.00
_cell.angle_gamma   90.00
#
_symmetry.space_group_name_H-M   'P 1'
#
loop_
_entity.id
_entity.type
_entity.pdbx_description
1 polymer ?
#
loop_
_entity_poly.entity_id
_entity_poly.type
_entity_poly.pdbx_seq_one_letter_code
_entity_poly.pdbx_strand_id
1 'polypeptide(L)'
;MTGVQTCALPISLNLDQFLERALPFLIDAQVITGKSNELDLVKAALPIIQERIVKLAEIPAMLKFLFVDRLEIEEESKNKITDDQSKQVLKRALEVLEPISNWQHESVEAALRGALIDELGLKPRIAFGAVRIAVTGSHISPPLFETMELLGKEPTIVRIKEALSL
;
A
#
# COMPACT_ATOMS: atom_id res chain seq x y z
N MET A 1 -17.54 27.60 3.55
CA MET A 1 -17.63 27.22 4.95
C MET A 1 -16.75 26.07 5.24
N THR A 2 -15.67 26.36 5.72
CA THR A 2 -14.56 25.44 5.71
C THR A 2 -14.05 25.05 7.07
N GLY A 3 -14.46 25.75 8.11
CA GLY A 3 -13.94 25.55 9.45
C GLY A 3 -14.48 24.36 10.23
N VAL A 4 -15.46 23.68 9.69
CA VAL A 4 -16.22 22.67 10.45
C VAL A 4 -15.53 21.30 10.48
N GLN A 5 -14.61 21.06 9.55
CA GLN A 5 -13.93 19.76 9.45
C GLN A 5 -12.90 19.52 10.56
N THR A 6 -12.67 20.50 11.40
CA THR A 6 -11.62 20.45 12.42
C THR A 6 -12.03 19.70 13.68
N CYS A 7 -13.28 19.35 13.84
CA CYS A 7 -13.80 18.92 15.13
C CYS A 7 -13.66 17.43 15.44
N ALA A 8 -13.36 16.58 14.46
CA ALA A 8 -13.18 15.16 14.70
C ALA A 8 -11.89 14.66 14.05
N LEU A 9 -11.05 14.03 14.85
CA LEU A 9 -9.90 13.28 14.34
C LEU A 9 -10.40 12.08 13.54
N PRO A 10 -9.74 11.69 12.44
CA PRO A 10 -10.13 10.51 11.65
C PRO A 10 -10.33 9.26 12.49
N ILE A 11 -9.48 9.04 13.48
CA ILE A 11 -9.52 7.88 14.37
C ILE A 11 -10.81 7.79 15.21
N SER A 12 -11.50 8.91 15.46
CA SER A 12 -12.73 8.94 16.28
C SER A 12 -14.00 8.73 15.48
N LEU A 13 -13.92 8.65 14.15
CA LEU A 13 -15.07 8.44 13.27
C LEU A 13 -15.40 6.97 13.14
N ASN A 14 -16.69 6.64 13.06
CA ASN A 14 -17.08 5.32 12.58
C ASN A 14 -16.82 5.21 11.06
N LEU A 15 -16.86 4.00 10.52
CA LEU A 15 -16.50 3.74 9.12
C LEU A 15 -17.36 4.53 8.13
N ASP A 16 -18.65 4.64 8.35
CA ASP A 16 -19.56 5.36 7.45
C ASP A 16 -19.28 6.86 7.46
N GLN A 17 -19.08 7.44 8.64
CA GLN A 17 -18.69 8.85 8.77
C GLN A 17 -17.30 9.11 8.16
N PHE A 18 -16.38 8.17 8.33
CA PHE A 18 -15.05 8.29 7.75
C PHE A 18 -15.11 8.24 6.23
N LEU A 19 -15.86 7.30 5.66
CA LEU A 19 -16.11 7.21 4.22
C LEU A 19 -16.72 8.49 3.66
N GLU A 20 -17.80 8.97 4.27
CA GLU A 20 -18.49 10.19 3.83
C GLU A 20 -17.54 11.39 3.78
N ARG A 21 -16.67 11.52 4.77
CA ARG A 21 -15.69 12.61 4.84
C ARG A 21 -14.47 12.42 3.94
N ALA A 22 -14.08 11.17 3.66
CA ALA A 22 -12.96 10.85 2.81
C ALA A 22 -13.25 11.06 1.31
N LEU A 23 -14.47 10.78 0.89
CA LEU A 23 -14.86 10.81 -0.52
C LEU A 23 -14.57 12.15 -1.22
N PRO A 24 -14.92 13.33 -0.67
CA PRO A 24 -14.62 14.61 -1.31
C PRO A 24 -13.12 14.79 -1.58
N PHE A 25 -12.25 14.40 -0.64
CA PHE A 25 -10.80 14.51 -0.81
C PHE A 25 -10.27 13.61 -1.93
N LEU A 26 -10.81 12.39 -2.06
CA LEU A 26 -10.42 11.45 -3.11
C LEU A 26 -10.91 11.89 -4.49
N ILE A 27 -12.11 12.43 -4.57
CA ILE A 27 -12.70 12.94 -5.82
C ILE A 27 -11.99 14.22 -6.26
N ASP A 28 -11.78 15.17 -5.37
CA ASP A 28 -11.10 16.44 -5.66
C ASP A 28 -9.65 16.22 -6.10
N ALA A 29 -8.98 15.22 -5.52
CA ALA A 29 -7.64 14.80 -5.92
C ALA A 29 -7.61 13.93 -7.19
N GLN A 30 -8.77 13.67 -7.79
CA GLN A 30 -8.91 12.81 -8.99
C GLN A 30 -8.36 11.38 -8.80
N VAL A 31 -8.37 10.88 -7.58
CA VAL A 31 -7.96 9.50 -7.26
C VAL A 31 -9.05 8.51 -7.66
N ILE A 32 -10.30 8.88 -7.45
CA ILE A 32 -11.48 8.09 -7.83
C ILE A 32 -12.47 8.95 -8.61
N THR A 33 -13.36 8.30 -9.34
CA THR A 33 -14.47 8.93 -10.08
C THR A 33 -15.83 8.73 -9.41
N GLY A 34 -15.88 7.95 -8.33
CA GLY A 34 -17.10 7.64 -7.59
C GLY A 34 -17.87 6.43 -8.11
N LYS A 35 -17.23 5.57 -8.91
CA LYS A 35 -17.83 4.30 -9.36
C LYS A 35 -17.98 3.32 -8.19
N SER A 36 -18.96 2.43 -8.27
CA SER A 36 -19.27 1.47 -7.21
C SER A 36 -18.08 0.61 -6.78
N ASN A 37 -17.33 0.08 -7.75
CA ASN A 37 -16.15 -0.73 -7.49
C ASN A 37 -15.01 0.06 -6.79
N GLU A 38 -14.87 1.34 -7.12
CA GLU A 38 -13.91 2.23 -6.44
C GLU A 38 -14.34 2.47 -4.98
N LEU A 39 -15.63 2.69 -4.74
CA LEU A 39 -16.18 2.91 -3.40
C LEU A 39 -16.01 1.68 -2.50
N ASP A 40 -16.20 0.47 -3.03
CA ASP A 40 -16.00 -0.77 -2.28
C ASP A 40 -14.54 -0.94 -1.87
N LEU A 41 -13.61 -0.60 -2.77
CA LEU A 41 -12.17 -0.64 -2.47
C LEU A 41 -11.78 0.43 -1.44
N VAL A 42 -12.36 1.64 -1.54
CA VAL A 42 -12.15 2.69 -0.53
C VAL A 42 -12.63 2.22 0.83
N LYS A 43 -13.84 1.66 0.92
CA LYS A 43 -14.39 1.12 2.18
C LYS A 43 -13.48 0.07 2.82
N ALA A 44 -12.91 -0.81 2.01
CA ALA A 44 -11.98 -1.83 2.50
C ALA A 44 -10.63 -1.24 2.95
N ALA A 45 -10.16 -0.16 2.31
CA ALA A 45 -8.89 0.48 2.60
C ALA A 45 -8.95 1.43 3.81
N LEU A 46 -10.08 2.09 4.06
CA LEU A 46 -10.19 3.11 5.11
C LEU A 46 -9.81 2.62 6.51
N PRO A 47 -10.26 1.44 6.99
CA PRO A 47 -9.87 0.96 8.32
C PRO A 47 -8.36 0.78 8.47
N ILE A 48 -7.67 0.44 7.39
CA ILE A 48 -6.23 0.18 7.38
C ILE A 48 -5.42 1.47 7.60
N ILE A 49 -5.94 2.62 7.14
CA ILE A 49 -5.24 3.89 7.25
C ILE A 49 -5.77 4.77 8.39
N GLN A 50 -6.92 4.47 8.96
CA GLN A 50 -7.61 5.34 9.92
C GLN A 50 -6.75 5.72 11.13
N GLU A 51 -5.96 4.78 11.64
CA GLU A 51 -5.08 5.01 12.79
C GLU A 51 -3.75 5.69 12.41
N ARG A 52 -3.47 5.81 11.11
CA ARG A 52 -2.18 6.30 10.61
C ARG A 52 -2.20 7.73 10.12
N ILE A 53 -3.38 8.23 9.79
CA ILE A 53 -3.55 9.59 9.29
C ILE A 53 -4.00 10.52 10.42
N VAL A 54 -3.51 11.74 10.37
CA VAL A 54 -3.90 12.81 11.28
C VAL A 54 -4.93 13.72 10.64
N LYS A 55 -4.84 13.90 9.32
CA LYS A 55 -5.71 14.79 8.55
C LYS A 55 -6.34 14.03 7.39
N LEU A 56 -7.61 14.32 7.09
CA LEU A 56 -8.32 13.75 5.95
C LEU A 56 -7.63 14.06 4.61
N ALA A 57 -6.93 15.18 4.51
CA ALA A 57 -6.17 15.57 3.32
C ALA A 57 -5.01 14.61 2.98
N GLU A 58 -4.61 13.73 3.90
CA GLU A 58 -3.58 12.72 3.66
C GLU A 58 -4.11 11.48 2.92
N ILE A 59 -5.44 11.27 2.92
CA ILE A 59 -6.08 10.08 2.34
C ILE A 59 -5.74 9.88 0.85
N PRO A 60 -5.81 10.89 -0.02
CA PRO A 60 -5.49 10.71 -1.44
C PRO A 60 -4.08 10.16 -1.65
N ALA A 61 -3.08 10.72 -0.98
CA ALA A 61 -1.70 10.26 -1.08
C ALA A 61 -1.52 8.82 -0.57
N MET A 62 -2.25 8.44 0.48
CA MET A 62 -2.18 7.10 1.07
C MET A 62 -2.86 6.03 0.23
N LEU A 63 -3.86 6.36 -0.57
CA LEU A 63 -4.67 5.40 -1.31
C LEU A 63 -4.49 5.44 -2.84
N LYS A 64 -3.87 6.48 -3.39
CA LYS A 64 -3.73 6.69 -4.84
C LYS A 64 -3.20 5.45 -5.57
N PHE A 65 -2.23 4.75 -4.99
CA PHE A 65 -1.59 3.58 -5.61
C PHE A 65 -2.57 2.41 -5.87
N LEU A 66 -3.70 2.34 -5.14
CA LEU A 66 -4.72 1.31 -5.34
C LEU A 66 -5.54 1.52 -6.62
N PHE A 67 -5.59 2.75 -7.15
CA PHE A 67 -6.47 3.17 -8.24
C PHE A 67 -5.72 3.49 -9.54
N VAL A 68 -4.43 3.21 -9.62
CA VAL A 68 -3.61 3.44 -10.82
C VAL A 68 -3.33 2.13 -11.53
N ASP A 69 -3.46 2.11 -12.86
CA ASP A 69 -3.14 0.96 -13.68
C ASP A 69 -1.62 0.72 -13.71
N ARG A 70 -0.86 1.78 -13.80
CA ARG A 70 0.60 1.75 -13.76
C ARG A 70 1.11 2.52 -12.56
N LEU A 71 1.92 1.85 -11.76
CA LEU A 71 2.54 2.46 -10.59
C LEU A 71 3.72 3.35 -11.00
N GLU A 72 3.70 4.59 -10.55
CA GLU A 72 4.86 5.47 -10.60
C GLU A 72 5.58 5.45 -9.26
N ILE A 73 6.86 5.08 -9.28
CA ILE A 73 7.70 5.09 -8.09
C ILE A 73 8.31 6.48 -7.95
N GLU A 74 8.14 7.09 -6.78
CA GLU A 74 8.72 8.38 -6.45
C GLU A 74 10.25 8.35 -6.62
N GLU A 75 10.84 9.40 -7.19
CA GLU A 75 12.29 9.46 -7.46
C GLU A 75 13.14 9.21 -6.20
N GLU A 76 12.74 9.75 -5.06
CA GLU A 76 13.41 9.50 -3.78
C GLU A 76 13.39 8.03 -3.40
N SER A 77 12.29 7.35 -3.72
CA SER A 77 12.11 5.93 -3.43
C SER A 77 12.80 5.01 -4.42
N LYS A 78 12.94 5.41 -5.69
CA LYS A 78 13.68 4.63 -6.70
C LYS A 78 15.11 4.34 -6.26
N ASN A 79 15.81 5.35 -5.76
CA ASN A 79 17.18 5.20 -5.29
C ASN A 79 17.35 4.19 -4.15
N LYS A 80 16.26 3.88 -3.45
CA LYS A 80 16.24 2.92 -2.32
C LYS A 80 15.99 1.47 -2.75
N ILE A 81 15.68 1.22 -4.03
CA ILE A 81 15.36 -0.13 -4.53
C ILE A 81 16.20 -0.56 -5.73
N THR A 82 17.12 0.28 -6.20
CA THR A 82 17.96 -0.02 -7.35
C THR A 82 19.29 -0.67 -6.99
N ASP A 83 19.64 -0.73 -5.70
CA ASP A 83 20.84 -1.41 -5.22
C ASP A 83 20.71 -2.95 -5.29
N ASP A 84 21.83 -3.64 -5.29
CA ASP A 84 21.89 -5.10 -5.42
C ASP A 84 21.15 -5.83 -4.28
N GLN A 85 21.19 -5.29 -3.06
CA GLN A 85 20.51 -5.88 -1.92
C GLN A 85 18.98 -5.82 -2.11
N SER A 86 18.47 -4.68 -2.52
CA SER A 86 17.04 -4.51 -2.79
C SER A 86 16.57 -5.40 -3.94
N LYS A 87 17.37 -5.53 -5.00
CA LYS A 87 17.08 -6.45 -6.11
C LYS A 87 17.06 -7.92 -5.65
N GLN A 88 17.95 -8.31 -4.76
CA GLN A 88 17.93 -9.66 -4.17
C GLN A 88 16.67 -9.88 -3.32
N VAL A 89 16.29 -8.88 -2.51
CA VAL A 89 15.06 -8.91 -1.72
C VAL A 89 13.82 -9.09 -2.61
N LEU A 90 13.71 -8.29 -3.67
CA LEU A 90 12.56 -8.36 -4.58
C LEU A 90 12.48 -9.68 -5.34
N LYS A 91 13.62 -10.24 -5.78
CA LYS A 91 13.68 -11.58 -6.39
C LYS A 91 13.19 -12.65 -5.42
N ARG A 92 13.73 -12.65 -4.21
CA ARG A 92 13.33 -13.63 -3.20
C ARG A 92 11.86 -13.49 -2.81
N ALA A 93 11.37 -12.25 -2.72
CA ALA A 93 9.95 -11.99 -2.49
C ALA A 93 9.07 -12.61 -3.57
N LEU A 94 9.41 -12.46 -4.87
CA LEU A 94 8.67 -13.09 -5.96
C LEU A 94 8.62 -14.61 -5.84
N GLU A 95 9.75 -15.25 -5.57
CA GLU A 95 9.84 -16.71 -5.45
C GLU A 95 8.89 -17.29 -4.40
N VAL A 96 8.67 -16.56 -3.29
CA VAL A 96 7.80 -17.03 -2.20
C VAL A 96 6.35 -16.55 -2.34
N LEU A 97 6.11 -15.46 -3.07
CA LEU A 97 4.77 -14.93 -3.30
C LEU A 97 4.04 -15.63 -4.45
N GLU A 98 4.74 -15.98 -5.52
CA GLU A 98 4.12 -16.63 -6.70
C GLU A 98 3.39 -17.94 -6.39
N PRO A 99 3.90 -18.84 -5.52
CA PRO A 99 3.20 -20.08 -5.20
C PRO A 99 2.02 -19.92 -4.23
N ILE A 100 1.82 -18.77 -3.59
CA ILE A 100 0.73 -18.58 -2.63
C ILE A 100 -0.62 -18.70 -3.33
N SER A 101 -1.43 -19.66 -2.94
CA SER A 101 -2.81 -19.84 -3.42
C SER A 101 -3.84 -19.09 -2.59
N ASN A 102 -3.63 -19.01 -1.27
CA ASN A 102 -4.48 -18.27 -0.34
C ASN A 102 -3.89 -16.88 -0.09
N TRP A 103 -4.33 -15.89 -0.88
CA TRP A 103 -3.79 -14.53 -0.82
C TRP A 103 -4.45 -13.71 0.27
N GLN A 104 -4.00 -13.91 1.50
CA GLN A 104 -4.41 -13.18 2.69
C GLN A 104 -3.18 -12.58 3.38
N HIS A 105 -3.35 -11.50 4.12
CA HIS A 105 -2.22 -10.77 4.71
C HIS A 105 -1.35 -11.65 5.61
N GLU A 106 -1.94 -12.59 6.38
CA GLU A 106 -1.18 -13.50 7.23
C GLU A 106 -0.30 -14.46 6.41
N SER A 107 -0.82 -14.98 5.31
CA SER A 107 -0.08 -15.89 4.43
C SER A 107 1.06 -15.17 3.72
N VAL A 108 0.80 -13.96 3.24
CA VAL A 108 1.79 -13.08 2.61
C VAL A 108 2.87 -12.68 3.60
N GLU A 109 2.49 -12.27 4.80
CA GLU A 109 3.43 -11.92 5.87
C GLU A 109 4.32 -13.10 6.26
N ALA A 110 3.73 -14.27 6.49
CA ALA A 110 4.49 -15.47 6.88
C ALA A 110 5.52 -15.85 5.80
N ALA A 111 5.13 -15.83 4.52
CA ALA A 111 6.04 -16.14 3.43
C ALA A 111 7.20 -15.14 3.33
N LEU A 112 6.92 -13.85 3.40
CA LEU A 112 7.94 -12.80 3.33
C LEU A 112 8.85 -12.79 4.56
N ARG A 113 8.32 -13.00 5.76
CA ARG A 113 9.14 -13.09 6.98
C ARG A 113 10.09 -14.29 6.91
N GLY A 114 9.58 -15.46 6.56
CA GLY A 114 10.41 -16.67 6.43
C GLY A 114 11.55 -16.47 5.46
N ALA A 115 11.26 -15.97 4.26
CA ALA A 115 12.25 -15.80 3.21
C ALA A 115 13.25 -14.67 3.45
N LEU A 116 12.77 -13.52 3.91
CA LEU A 116 13.60 -12.30 3.97
C LEU A 116 14.26 -12.08 5.33
N ILE A 117 13.62 -12.47 6.41
CA ILE A 117 14.14 -12.29 7.77
C ILE A 117 14.82 -13.56 8.26
N ASP A 118 14.15 -14.70 8.22
CA ASP A 118 14.68 -15.93 8.81
C ASP A 118 15.78 -16.55 7.93
N GLU A 119 15.61 -16.60 6.61
CA GLU A 119 16.60 -17.19 5.70
C GLU A 119 17.72 -16.20 5.32
N LEU A 120 17.37 -14.96 4.91
CA LEU A 120 18.36 -13.96 4.49
C LEU A 120 18.94 -13.14 5.66
N GLY A 121 18.40 -13.26 6.86
CA GLY A 121 18.87 -12.56 8.05
C GLY A 121 18.72 -11.04 8.00
N LEU A 122 17.80 -10.53 7.19
CA LEU A 122 17.62 -9.09 6.98
C LEU A 122 16.78 -8.47 8.11
N LYS A 123 17.09 -7.22 8.42
CA LYS A 123 16.23 -6.45 9.32
C LYS A 123 14.88 -6.14 8.64
N PRO A 124 13.75 -6.17 9.38
CA PRO A 124 12.42 -5.92 8.82
C PRO A 124 12.31 -4.63 8.00
N ARG A 125 12.98 -3.56 8.43
CA ARG A 125 13.00 -2.29 7.71
C ARG A 125 13.60 -2.41 6.30
N ILE A 126 14.65 -3.20 6.14
CA ILE A 126 15.31 -3.42 4.85
C ILE A 126 14.47 -4.39 4.01
N ALA A 127 14.10 -5.52 4.59
CA ALA A 127 13.33 -6.57 3.93
C ALA A 127 12.00 -6.04 3.37
N PHE A 128 11.20 -5.39 4.20
CA PHE A 128 9.88 -4.91 3.80
C PHE A 128 9.90 -3.54 3.15
N GLY A 129 10.96 -2.75 3.34
CA GLY A 129 11.10 -1.44 2.72
C GLY A 129 11.15 -1.51 1.19
N ALA A 130 11.94 -2.40 0.63
CA ALA A 130 12.03 -2.61 -0.81
C ALA A 130 10.71 -3.12 -1.41
N VAL A 131 10.06 -4.10 -0.76
CA VAL A 131 8.76 -4.62 -1.19
C VAL A 131 7.69 -3.53 -1.12
N ARG A 132 7.66 -2.73 -0.07
CA ARG A 132 6.74 -1.60 0.08
C ARG A 132 6.84 -0.62 -1.08
N ILE A 133 8.04 -0.17 -1.40
CA ILE A 133 8.28 0.76 -2.50
C ILE A 133 7.86 0.13 -3.84
N ALA A 134 8.20 -1.12 -4.08
CA ALA A 134 7.82 -1.82 -5.31
C ALA A 134 6.30 -1.91 -5.49
N VAL A 135 5.55 -2.13 -4.41
CA VAL A 135 4.09 -2.34 -4.44
C VAL A 135 3.30 -1.03 -4.41
N THR A 136 3.77 -0.03 -3.66
CA THR A 136 3.03 1.22 -3.41
C THR A 136 3.63 2.45 -4.08
N GLY A 137 4.86 2.38 -4.57
CA GLY A 137 5.58 3.49 -5.18
C GLY A 137 6.25 4.45 -4.19
N SER A 138 6.03 4.28 -2.89
CA SER A 138 6.54 5.15 -1.84
C SER A 138 7.02 4.37 -0.63
N HIS A 139 7.95 4.94 0.11
CA HIS A 139 8.37 4.40 1.41
C HIS A 139 7.36 4.70 2.54
N ILE A 140 6.45 5.63 2.30
CA ILE A 140 5.33 5.96 3.20
C ILE A 140 4.05 5.40 2.60
N SER A 141 3.45 4.44 3.26
CA SER A 141 2.24 3.78 2.78
C SER A 141 1.43 3.18 3.94
N PRO A 142 0.22 2.71 3.68
CA PRO A 142 -0.51 1.87 4.63
C PRO A 142 0.27 0.62 5.04
N PRO A 143 -0.20 -0.16 6.03
CA PRO A 143 0.41 -1.44 6.39
C PRO A 143 0.61 -2.34 5.17
N LEU A 144 1.81 -2.91 5.03
CA LEU A 144 2.23 -3.58 3.79
C LEU A 144 1.37 -4.80 3.44
N PHE A 145 1.18 -5.70 4.38
CA PHE A 145 0.56 -7.00 4.10
C PHE A 145 -0.93 -6.87 3.81
N GLU A 146 -1.64 -6.07 4.57
CA GLU A 146 -3.04 -5.71 4.34
C GLU A 146 -3.21 -4.96 3.00
N THR A 147 -2.26 -4.11 2.66
CA THR A 147 -2.22 -3.43 1.36
C THR A 147 -2.05 -4.43 0.21
N MET A 148 -1.18 -5.41 0.36
CA MET A 148 -0.97 -6.45 -0.65
C MET A 148 -2.20 -7.35 -0.82
N GLU A 149 -2.90 -7.64 0.29
CA GLU A 149 -4.18 -8.36 0.24
C GLU A 149 -5.23 -7.58 -0.55
N LEU A 150 -5.41 -6.29 -0.27
CA LEU A 150 -6.36 -5.42 -0.98
C LEU A 150 -6.03 -5.25 -2.46
N LEU A 151 -4.75 -5.09 -2.77
CA LEU A 151 -4.29 -4.92 -4.16
C LEU A 151 -4.51 -6.20 -4.98
N GLY A 152 -4.40 -7.35 -4.33
CA GLY A 152 -4.49 -8.66 -4.97
C GLY A 152 -3.13 -9.19 -5.44
N LYS A 153 -3.08 -10.49 -5.71
CA LYS A 153 -1.86 -11.21 -6.06
C LYS A 153 -1.27 -10.72 -7.39
N GLU A 154 -2.06 -10.73 -8.45
CA GLU A 154 -1.56 -10.41 -9.80
C GLU A 154 -0.96 -9.01 -9.90
N PRO A 155 -1.64 -7.93 -9.46
CA PRO A 155 -1.04 -6.60 -9.47
C PRO A 155 0.22 -6.49 -8.61
N THR A 156 0.24 -7.15 -7.46
CA THR A 156 1.41 -7.18 -6.58
C THR A 156 2.63 -7.79 -7.28
N ILE A 157 2.47 -8.96 -7.90
CA ILE A 157 3.53 -9.66 -8.63
C ILE A 157 4.03 -8.83 -9.81
N VAL A 158 3.13 -8.24 -10.59
CA VAL A 158 3.48 -7.38 -11.73
C VAL A 158 4.32 -6.20 -11.28
N ARG A 159 3.91 -5.49 -10.23
CA ARG A 159 4.63 -4.33 -9.71
C ARG A 159 6.02 -4.66 -9.19
N ILE A 160 6.19 -5.81 -8.52
CA ILE A 160 7.51 -6.25 -8.07
C ILE A 160 8.42 -6.56 -9.27
N LYS A 161 7.88 -7.20 -10.32
CA LYS A 161 8.62 -7.48 -11.57
C LYS A 161 9.04 -6.18 -12.28
N GLU A 162 8.16 -5.21 -12.35
CA GLU A 162 8.46 -3.89 -12.92
C GLU A 162 9.55 -3.17 -12.12
N ALA A 163 9.49 -3.22 -10.79
CA ALA A 163 10.52 -2.64 -9.93
C ALA A 163 11.90 -3.29 -10.12
N LEU A 164 11.95 -4.59 -10.40
CA LEU A 164 13.19 -5.31 -10.71
C LEU A 164 13.83 -4.91 -12.04
N SER A 165 13.05 -4.35 -12.96
CA SER A 165 13.53 -3.90 -14.28
C SER A 165 14.05 -2.46 -14.28
N LEU A 166 14.02 -1.77 -13.14
CA LEU A 166 14.66 -0.47 -12.95
C LEU A 166 16.17 -0.60 -12.72
#